data_5ac58929dec7861c1bef0fe73f263b3f
#
_entry.id   5ac58929dec7861c1bef0fe73f263b3f
#
_cell.length_a   1.000
_cell.length_b   1.000
_cell.length_c   1.000
_cell.angle_alpha   90.00
_cell.angle_beta   90.00
_cell.angle_gamma   90.00
#
_symmetry.space_group_name_H-M   'P 1'
#
loop_
_entity.id
_entity.type
_entity.pdbx_description
1 polymer ?
#
loop_
_entity_poly.entity_id
_entity_poly.type
_entity_poly.pdbx_seq_one_letter_code
_entity_poly.pdbx_strand_id
1 'polypeptide(L)'
;MENKEGLIWYDGNLVDWKDAKLHVLTHGLHYASSVFEGERSYSGRIFKLHEHTERLLYSASELDFEIPYSIDEIKQASYLTLEKNNLVDAYIRPIAWRGAETVGVSAQNTKIHFAIAVWEWPSYFSPEDKLKGIRLTVSNWKRPSPDTIPCKAKAAGLYMICTLAKHKAEANGYADALMLDTDDKIAEATGANISVSYTHLRAHETSN
;
A
#
# COMPACT_ATOMS: atom_id res chain seq x y z
N MET A 1 15.86 1.09 5.43
CA MET A 1 14.81 0.15 5.89
C MET A 1 15.40 -1.22 6.24
N GLU A 2 16.33 -1.75 5.46
CA GLU A 2 16.91 -3.09 5.66
C GLU A 2 17.59 -3.28 7.04
N ASN A 3 18.22 -2.25 7.55
CA ASN A 3 18.96 -2.28 8.84
C ASN A 3 18.14 -1.78 10.04
N LYS A 4 16.80 -1.81 9.95
CA LYS A 4 15.96 -1.52 11.11
C LYS A 4 16.01 -2.69 12.10
N GLU A 5 15.93 -2.35 13.36
CA GLU A 5 15.67 -3.31 14.44
C GLU A 5 14.17 -3.38 14.68
N GLY A 6 13.70 -4.50 15.19
CA GLY A 6 12.31 -4.74 15.51
C GLY A 6 11.80 -6.10 15.04
N LEU A 7 10.50 -6.28 15.13
CA LEU A 7 9.81 -7.52 14.81
C LEU A 7 8.82 -7.28 13.66
N ILE A 8 8.74 -8.26 12.79
CA ILE A 8 7.72 -8.37 11.74
C ILE A 8 6.85 -9.58 12.05
N TRP A 9 5.54 -9.41 11.99
CA TRP A 9 4.65 -10.56 12.00
C TRP A 9 4.69 -11.21 10.61
N TYR A 10 5.02 -12.50 10.54
CA TYR A 10 5.24 -13.24 9.30
C TYR A 10 4.67 -14.65 9.44
N ASP A 11 3.68 -15.01 8.66
CA ASP A 11 3.03 -16.33 8.60
C ASP A 11 2.68 -16.90 9.99
N GLY A 12 2.08 -16.08 10.85
CA GLY A 12 1.63 -16.50 12.19
C GLY A 12 2.64 -16.29 13.32
N ASN A 13 3.87 -15.85 13.02
CA ASN A 13 4.93 -15.67 13.99
C ASN A 13 5.56 -14.28 13.95
N LEU A 14 6.08 -13.84 15.09
CA LEU A 14 6.97 -12.67 15.10
C LEU A 14 8.39 -13.12 14.79
N VAL A 15 9.01 -12.51 13.79
CA VAL A 15 10.40 -12.77 13.39
C VAL A 15 11.21 -11.48 13.49
N ASP A 16 12.51 -11.59 13.67
CA ASP A 16 13.39 -10.44 13.65
C ASP A 16 13.30 -9.74 12.28
N TRP A 17 13.36 -8.42 12.26
CA TRP A 17 13.27 -7.61 11.04
C TRP A 17 14.23 -8.10 9.94
N LYS A 18 15.47 -8.41 10.30
CA LYS A 18 16.52 -8.89 9.38
C LYS A 18 16.24 -10.26 8.77
N ASP A 19 15.35 -11.06 9.39
CA ASP A 19 15.05 -12.44 8.99
C ASP A 19 13.76 -12.57 8.17
N ALA A 20 12.99 -11.48 8.04
CA ALA A 20 11.84 -11.40 7.15
C ALA A 20 12.29 -11.30 5.67
N LYS A 21 12.72 -12.43 5.10
CA LYS A 21 13.31 -12.52 3.75
C LYS A 21 12.48 -13.41 2.85
N LEU A 22 12.57 -13.15 1.54
CA LEU A 22 11.92 -13.92 0.50
C LEU A 22 12.97 -14.68 -0.33
N HIS A 23 12.57 -15.84 -0.85
CA HIS A 23 13.36 -16.54 -1.86
C HIS A 23 13.31 -15.78 -3.20
N VAL A 24 14.41 -15.74 -3.94
CA VAL A 24 14.52 -15.03 -5.21
C VAL A 24 13.51 -15.51 -6.27
N LEU A 25 13.04 -16.75 -6.19
CA LEU A 25 12.03 -17.31 -7.07
C LEU A 25 10.59 -17.11 -6.60
N THR A 26 10.37 -16.26 -5.58
CA THR A 26 9.02 -15.92 -5.13
C THR A 26 8.18 -15.40 -6.29
N HIS A 27 7.03 -16.04 -6.53
CA HIS A 27 6.15 -15.72 -7.66
C HIS A 27 5.73 -14.25 -7.67
N GLY A 28 5.47 -13.67 -6.48
CA GLY A 28 5.16 -12.26 -6.32
C GLY A 28 6.22 -11.30 -6.87
N LEU A 29 7.50 -11.69 -6.89
CA LEU A 29 8.61 -10.89 -7.45
C LEU A 29 8.64 -10.92 -8.99
N HIS A 30 8.25 -12.04 -9.61
CA HIS A 30 8.34 -12.24 -11.06
C HIS A 30 7.05 -11.84 -11.79
N TYR A 31 5.89 -12.08 -11.18
CA TYR A 31 4.57 -11.91 -11.78
C TYR A 31 3.69 -10.92 -11.04
N ALA A 32 4.25 -10.17 -10.09
CA ALA A 32 3.58 -9.14 -9.30
C ALA A 32 2.31 -9.63 -8.55
N SER A 33 2.22 -10.94 -8.26
CA SER A 33 1.11 -11.55 -7.54
C SER A 33 1.22 -11.29 -6.03
N SER A 34 1.07 -10.02 -5.67
CA SER A 34 1.03 -9.55 -4.29
C SER A 34 0.11 -8.34 -4.13
N VAL A 35 -0.47 -8.23 -2.95
CA VAL A 35 -1.35 -7.13 -2.53
C VAL A 35 -0.88 -6.59 -1.20
N PHE A 36 -1.13 -5.32 -0.94
CA PHE A 36 -0.69 -4.69 0.30
C PHE A 36 -1.63 -3.58 0.74
N GLU A 37 -1.50 -3.20 2.01
CA GLU A 37 -2.13 -2.01 2.56
C GLU A 37 -1.12 -1.01 3.11
N GLY A 38 -1.57 0.20 3.32
CA GLY A 38 -0.83 1.24 3.99
C GLY A 38 -1.73 1.91 5.00
N GLU A 39 -1.45 1.70 6.27
CA GLU A 39 -2.27 2.13 7.38
C GLU A 39 -1.46 3.01 8.34
N ARG A 40 -2.15 3.78 9.16
CA ARG A 40 -1.53 4.62 10.20
C ARG A 40 -2.16 4.35 11.55
N SER A 41 -1.32 4.22 12.56
CA SER A 41 -1.78 4.34 13.94
C SER A 41 -1.54 5.75 14.46
N TYR A 42 -2.50 6.23 15.25
CA TYR A 42 -2.48 7.51 15.93
C TYR A 42 -2.87 7.26 17.38
N SER A 43 -2.01 7.64 18.31
CA SER A 43 -2.23 7.41 19.75
C SER A 43 -2.62 5.96 20.06
N GLY A 44 -1.94 4.99 19.42
CA GLY A 44 -2.15 3.55 19.60
C GLY A 44 -3.40 2.99 18.91
N ARG A 45 -4.13 3.78 18.13
CA ARG A 45 -5.30 3.32 17.35
C ARG A 45 -5.00 3.30 15.87
N ILE A 46 -5.14 2.16 15.22
CA ILE A 46 -5.01 2.03 13.77
C ILE A 46 -6.27 2.60 13.13
N PHE A 47 -6.09 3.65 12.31
CA PHE A 47 -7.20 4.30 11.64
C PHE A 47 -7.80 3.40 10.57
N LYS A 48 -9.12 3.19 10.61
CA LYS A 48 -9.87 2.41 9.62
C LYS A 48 -9.34 0.99 9.38
N LEU A 49 -8.80 0.33 10.43
CA LEU A 49 -8.18 -1.00 10.32
C LEU A 49 -9.13 -2.04 9.70
N HIS A 50 -10.41 -2.03 10.07
CA HIS A 50 -11.38 -2.99 9.52
C HIS A 50 -11.54 -2.82 8.01
N GLU A 51 -11.79 -1.59 7.55
CA GLU A 51 -12.00 -1.27 6.14
C GLU A 51 -10.73 -1.50 5.30
N HIS A 52 -9.55 -1.25 5.86
CA HIS A 52 -8.28 -1.59 5.23
C HIS A 52 -8.11 -3.10 5.09
N THR A 53 -8.43 -3.87 6.13
CA THR A 53 -8.36 -5.34 6.09
C THR A 53 -9.34 -5.92 5.08
N GLU A 54 -10.59 -5.42 5.03
CA GLU A 54 -11.56 -5.82 4.00
C GLU A 54 -11.03 -5.56 2.59
N ARG A 55 -10.43 -4.37 2.35
CA ARG A 55 -9.86 -4.05 1.04
C ARG A 55 -8.64 -4.91 0.71
N LEU A 56 -7.83 -5.29 1.69
CA LEU A 56 -6.71 -6.22 1.49
C LEU A 56 -7.21 -7.59 1.01
N LEU A 57 -8.22 -8.14 1.69
CA LEU A 57 -8.84 -9.42 1.32
C LEU A 57 -9.50 -9.35 -0.06
N TYR A 58 -10.24 -8.27 -0.35
CA TYR A 58 -10.79 -8.01 -1.66
C TYR A 58 -9.69 -7.93 -2.73
N SER A 59 -8.61 -7.22 -2.47
CA SER A 59 -7.48 -7.12 -3.42
C SER A 59 -6.83 -8.47 -3.69
N ALA A 60 -6.75 -9.36 -2.70
CA ALA A 60 -6.24 -10.71 -2.86
C ALA A 60 -7.17 -11.56 -3.76
N SER A 61 -8.49 -11.47 -3.54
CA SER A 61 -9.48 -12.19 -4.35
C SER A 61 -9.47 -11.74 -5.82
N GLU A 62 -9.24 -10.45 -6.10
CA GLU A 62 -9.06 -9.93 -7.47
C GLU A 62 -7.80 -10.51 -8.17
N LEU A 63 -6.82 -11.01 -7.41
CA LEU A 63 -5.63 -11.68 -7.90
C LEU A 63 -5.71 -13.21 -7.78
N ASP A 64 -6.92 -13.76 -7.63
CA ASP A 64 -7.22 -15.18 -7.57
C ASP A 64 -6.47 -15.92 -6.44
N PHE A 65 -6.37 -15.31 -5.25
CA PHE A 65 -5.88 -15.99 -4.05
C PHE A 65 -6.58 -15.51 -2.77
N GLU A 66 -6.56 -16.37 -1.77
CA GLU A 66 -7.11 -16.11 -0.44
C GLU A 66 -5.98 -15.96 0.58
N ILE A 67 -6.05 -14.92 1.41
CA ILE A 67 -5.17 -14.76 2.57
C ILE A 67 -5.64 -15.72 3.66
N PRO A 68 -4.75 -16.60 4.21
CA PRO A 68 -5.17 -17.68 5.12
C PRO A 68 -5.43 -17.18 6.56
N TYR A 69 -5.95 -15.96 6.71
CA TYR A 69 -6.27 -15.32 8.00
C TYR A 69 -7.57 -14.56 7.91
N SER A 70 -8.40 -14.68 8.93
CA SER A 70 -9.61 -13.89 9.07
C SER A 70 -9.33 -12.40 9.36
N ILE A 71 -10.34 -11.56 9.17
CA ILE A 71 -10.25 -10.14 9.51
C ILE A 71 -9.80 -9.93 10.96
N ASP A 72 -10.34 -10.69 11.91
CA ASP A 72 -10.01 -10.52 13.32
C ASP A 72 -8.58 -10.99 13.65
N GLU A 73 -8.08 -12.05 13.02
CA GLU A 73 -6.69 -12.49 13.16
C GLU A 73 -5.72 -11.43 12.60
N ILE A 74 -6.00 -10.85 11.43
CA ILE A 74 -5.20 -9.77 10.85
C ILE A 74 -5.18 -8.53 11.75
N LYS A 75 -6.34 -8.14 12.29
CA LYS A 75 -6.43 -7.02 13.24
C LYS A 75 -5.63 -7.27 14.52
N GLN A 76 -5.75 -8.47 15.09
CA GLN A 76 -4.98 -8.86 16.28
C GLN A 76 -3.48 -8.88 16.00
N ALA A 77 -3.06 -9.45 14.86
CA ALA A 77 -1.66 -9.46 14.43
C ALA A 77 -1.10 -8.03 14.23
N SER A 78 -1.90 -7.10 13.70
CA SER A 78 -1.50 -5.70 13.51
C SER A 78 -1.24 -5.00 14.84
N TYR A 79 -2.14 -5.14 15.81
CA TYR A 79 -1.95 -4.58 17.16
C TYR A 79 -0.82 -5.27 17.92
N LEU A 80 -0.70 -6.58 17.82
CA LEU A 80 0.42 -7.34 18.43
C LEU A 80 1.77 -6.83 17.89
N THR A 81 1.85 -6.59 16.58
CA THR A 81 3.09 -6.13 15.96
C THR A 81 3.45 -4.71 16.43
N LEU A 82 2.48 -3.81 16.59
CA LEU A 82 2.70 -2.48 17.17
C LEU A 82 3.19 -2.59 18.62
N GLU A 83 2.51 -3.38 19.45
CA GLU A 83 2.86 -3.58 20.88
C GLU A 83 4.28 -4.11 21.04
N LYS A 84 4.65 -5.16 20.30
CA LYS A 84 5.97 -5.79 20.40
C LYS A 84 7.12 -4.95 19.88
N ASN A 85 6.81 -3.92 19.06
CA ASN A 85 7.77 -2.91 18.63
C ASN A 85 7.72 -1.63 19.49
N ASN A 86 6.89 -1.56 20.52
CA ASN A 86 6.69 -0.38 21.37
C ASN A 86 6.31 0.88 20.58
N LEU A 87 5.50 0.73 19.53
CA LEU A 87 5.09 1.81 18.65
C LEU A 87 3.65 2.25 18.95
N VAL A 88 3.45 3.56 19.01
CA VAL A 88 2.15 4.22 19.26
C VAL A 88 1.68 4.91 17.98
N ASP A 89 2.51 5.79 17.43
CA ASP A 89 2.30 6.49 16.17
C ASP A 89 3.20 5.86 15.10
N ALA A 90 2.60 5.07 14.20
CA ALA A 90 3.36 4.25 13.27
C ALA A 90 2.67 4.11 11.92
N TYR A 91 3.44 3.73 10.93
CA TYR A 91 2.95 3.19 9.68
C TYR A 91 2.87 1.67 9.78
N ILE A 92 1.79 1.09 9.28
CA ILE A 92 1.55 -0.35 9.24
C ILE A 92 1.47 -0.77 7.76
N ARG A 93 2.20 -1.81 7.41
CA ARG A 93 2.27 -2.38 6.06
C ARG A 93 1.91 -3.87 6.08
N PRO A 94 0.62 -4.21 6.02
CA PRO A 94 0.22 -5.57 5.67
C PRO A 94 0.55 -5.85 4.21
N ILE A 95 1.04 -7.07 3.93
CA ILE A 95 1.34 -7.53 2.57
C ILE A 95 1.09 -9.02 2.46
N ALA A 96 0.43 -9.45 1.39
CA ALA A 96 0.25 -10.85 1.05
C ALA A 96 0.78 -11.14 -0.36
N TRP A 97 1.35 -12.33 -0.58
CA TRP A 97 1.96 -12.70 -1.85
C TRP A 97 1.98 -14.21 -2.06
N ARG A 98 2.08 -14.61 -3.33
CA ARG A 98 2.33 -16.00 -3.72
C ARG A 98 3.81 -16.35 -3.55
N GLY A 99 4.09 -17.50 -2.94
CA GLY A 99 5.41 -18.00 -2.58
C GLY A 99 6.26 -18.51 -3.77
N ALA A 100 7.24 -19.37 -3.47
CA ALA A 100 8.27 -19.83 -4.41
C ALA A 100 8.14 -21.32 -4.75
N GLU A 101 7.02 -21.98 -4.43
CA GLU A 101 6.84 -23.43 -4.59
C GLU A 101 6.76 -23.85 -6.06
N THR A 102 6.31 -22.94 -6.94
CA THR A 102 6.27 -23.16 -8.39
C THR A 102 6.76 -21.94 -9.14
N VAL A 103 7.36 -22.16 -10.32
CA VAL A 103 7.80 -21.13 -11.26
C VAL A 103 7.01 -21.24 -12.55
N GLY A 104 6.44 -20.13 -13.01
CA GLY A 104 5.64 -20.06 -14.23
C GLY A 104 4.42 -19.15 -14.02
N VAL A 105 3.69 -18.85 -15.10
CA VAL A 105 2.51 -17.99 -15.03
C VAL A 105 1.41 -18.61 -14.16
N SER A 106 1.21 -19.93 -14.27
CA SER A 106 0.28 -20.66 -13.41
C SER A 106 0.85 -20.78 -11.99
N ALA A 107 0.07 -20.34 -11.00
CA ALA A 107 0.50 -20.26 -9.60
C ALA A 107 -0.47 -20.95 -8.62
N GLN A 108 -1.31 -21.86 -9.11
CA GLN A 108 -2.36 -22.53 -8.33
C GLN A 108 -1.80 -23.31 -7.13
N ASN A 109 -0.58 -23.82 -7.21
CA ASN A 109 0.05 -24.63 -6.17
C ASN A 109 1.03 -23.84 -5.28
N THR A 110 1.06 -22.52 -5.38
CA THR A 110 1.88 -21.69 -4.49
C THR A 110 1.19 -21.51 -3.14
N LYS A 111 1.99 -21.47 -2.07
CA LYS A 111 1.52 -20.99 -0.77
C LYS A 111 1.26 -19.49 -0.82
N ILE A 112 0.29 -19.06 -0.03
CA ILE A 112 0.06 -17.65 0.22
C ILE A 112 0.74 -17.29 1.53
N HIS A 113 1.66 -16.34 1.45
CA HIS A 113 2.36 -15.78 2.58
C HIS A 113 1.74 -14.44 2.97
N PHE A 114 1.84 -14.12 4.26
CA PHE A 114 1.34 -12.86 4.79
C PHE A 114 2.27 -12.29 5.85
N ALA A 115 2.56 -11.00 5.76
CA ALA A 115 3.39 -10.31 6.73
C ALA A 115 2.82 -8.93 7.08
N ILE A 116 3.12 -8.47 8.29
CA ILE A 116 2.79 -7.13 8.77
C ILE A 116 4.06 -6.50 9.33
N ALA A 117 4.56 -5.47 8.67
CA ALA A 117 5.67 -4.66 9.15
C ALA A 117 5.14 -3.33 9.71
N VAL A 118 5.76 -2.86 10.80
CA VAL A 118 5.41 -1.59 11.44
C VAL A 118 6.67 -0.75 11.68
N TRP A 119 6.58 0.57 11.50
CA TRP A 119 7.69 1.47 11.77
C TRP A 119 7.23 2.90 11.98
N GLU A 120 8.03 3.68 12.67
CA GLU A 120 7.82 5.12 12.73
C GLU A 120 7.93 5.74 11.35
N TRP A 121 6.92 6.52 10.98
CA TRP A 121 6.92 7.25 9.73
C TRP A 121 6.65 8.72 9.98
N PRO A 122 7.62 9.60 9.72
CA PRO A 122 7.42 11.03 9.84
C PRO A 122 6.40 11.53 8.81
N SER A 123 5.91 12.73 9.00
CA SER A 123 5.08 13.39 7.98
C SER A 123 5.85 13.49 6.66
N TYR A 124 5.18 13.23 5.52
CA TYR A 124 5.75 13.39 4.19
C TYR A 124 6.27 14.80 3.91
N PHE A 125 5.64 15.80 4.52
CA PHE A 125 5.94 17.21 4.30
C PHE A 125 6.19 17.90 5.64
N SER A 126 7.15 18.81 5.64
CA SER A 126 7.37 19.70 6.77
C SER A 126 6.13 20.58 7.04
N PRO A 127 5.96 21.14 8.24
CA PRO A 127 4.88 22.11 8.49
C PRO A 127 4.92 23.29 7.53
N GLU A 128 6.11 23.73 7.13
CA GLU A 128 6.31 24.82 6.19
C GLU A 128 5.85 24.45 4.78
N ASP A 129 6.19 23.25 4.28
CA ASP A 129 5.75 22.75 2.97
C ASP A 129 4.23 22.57 2.94
N LYS A 130 3.62 22.14 4.05
CA LYS A 130 2.15 22.04 4.14
C LYS A 130 1.45 23.39 3.96
N LEU A 131 2.07 24.48 4.43
CA LEU A 131 1.52 25.82 4.25
C LEU A 131 1.77 26.38 2.85
N LYS A 132 2.92 26.12 2.27
CA LYS A 132 3.28 26.57 0.91
C LYS A 132 2.60 25.76 -0.20
N GLY A 133 2.21 24.51 0.11
CA GLY A 133 1.79 23.55 -0.89
C GLY A 133 2.96 22.93 -1.64
N ILE A 134 2.65 21.98 -2.53
CA ILE A 134 3.63 21.26 -3.34
C ILE A 134 3.35 21.44 -4.83
N ARG A 135 4.39 21.29 -5.65
CA ARG A 135 4.25 21.34 -7.12
C ARG A 135 4.13 19.91 -7.65
N LEU A 136 3.11 19.68 -8.47
CA LEU A 136 2.92 18.43 -9.20
C LEU A 136 3.17 18.65 -10.69
N THR A 137 3.67 17.62 -11.37
CA THR A 137 3.65 17.53 -12.84
C THR A 137 2.60 16.53 -13.29
N VAL A 138 2.13 16.61 -14.53
CA VAL A 138 1.26 15.56 -15.07
C VAL A 138 2.12 14.38 -15.53
N SER A 139 1.73 13.17 -15.13
CA SER A 139 2.41 11.93 -15.54
C SER A 139 2.20 11.64 -17.02
N ASN A 140 3.20 11.04 -17.66
CA ASN A 140 3.05 10.45 -19.01
C ASN A 140 2.35 9.07 -18.96
N TRP A 141 2.32 8.44 -17.78
CA TRP A 141 1.64 7.16 -17.56
C TRP A 141 0.25 7.42 -17.02
N LYS A 142 -0.74 6.74 -17.59
CA LYS A 142 -2.13 6.78 -17.14
C LYS A 142 -2.43 5.62 -16.22
N ARG A 143 -3.39 5.81 -15.31
CA ARG A 143 -3.96 4.68 -14.56
C ARG A 143 -4.69 3.75 -15.53
N PRO A 144 -4.50 2.42 -15.42
CA PRO A 144 -5.09 1.48 -16.33
C PRO A 144 -6.62 1.42 -16.19
N SER A 145 -7.30 1.09 -17.27
CA SER A 145 -8.75 0.87 -17.26
C SER A 145 -9.11 -0.51 -16.70
N PRO A 146 -10.35 -0.71 -16.22
CA PRO A 146 -10.80 -1.97 -15.60
C PRO A 146 -10.75 -3.20 -16.53
N ASP A 147 -10.75 -3.00 -17.84
CA ASP A 147 -10.67 -4.04 -18.86
C ASP A 147 -9.23 -4.47 -19.21
N THR A 148 -8.23 -3.79 -18.67
CA THR A 148 -6.82 -4.10 -18.92
C THR A 148 -6.12 -4.83 -17.77
N ILE A 149 -6.55 -4.57 -16.53
CA ILE A 149 -5.97 -5.13 -15.31
C ILE A 149 -6.97 -4.92 -14.15
N PRO A 150 -6.93 -5.73 -13.07
CA PRO A 150 -7.79 -5.52 -11.90
C PRO A 150 -7.43 -4.21 -11.15
N CYS A 151 -7.77 -3.07 -11.74
CA CYS A 151 -7.34 -1.74 -11.29
C CYS A 151 -7.93 -1.32 -9.94
N LYS A 152 -8.97 -2.01 -9.43
CA LYS A 152 -9.55 -1.78 -8.11
C LYS A 152 -8.77 -2.45 -6.98
N ALA A 153 -7.94 -3.46 -7.30
CA ALA A 153 -7.08 -4.10 -6.32
C ALA A 153 -5.92 -3.19 -5.93
N LYS A 154 -5.52 -3.21 -4.65
CA LYS A 154 -4.27 -2.61 -4.21
C LYS A 154 -3.11 -3.58 -4.42
N ALA A 155 -2.84 -3.87 -5.69
CA ALA A 155 -1.86 -4.84 -6.15
C ALA A 155 -0.51 -4.20 -6.49
N ALA A 156 0.59 -4.89 -6.16
CA ALA A 156 1.95 -4.39 -6.37
C ALA A 156 2.25 -4.04 -7.83
N GLY A 157 1.72 -4.85 -8.78
CA GLY A 157 1.92 -4.62 -10.22
C GLY A 157 1.39 -3.29 -10.73
N LEU A 158 0.41 -2.69 -10.06
CA LEU A 158 -0.14 -1.38 -10.41
C LEU A 158 0.78 -0.21 -10.04
N TYR A 159 1.79 -0.44 -9.20
CA TYR A 159 2.68 0.60 -8.70
C TYR A 159 3.93 0.83 -9.53
N MET A 160 4.19 0.00 -10.54
CA MET A 160 5.31 0.20 -11.45
C MET A 160 5.23 1.56 -12.15
N ILE A 161 4.07 1.88 -12.73
CA ILE A 161 3.85 3.18 -13.41
C ILE A 161 3.89 4.36 -12.43
N CYS A 162 3.46 4.14 -11.18
CA CYS A 162 3.56 5.15 -10.12
C CYS A 162 5.03 5.47 -9.81
N THR A 163 5.87 4.44 -9.67
CA THR A 163 7.32 4.60 -9.45
C THR A 163 7.99 5.35 -10.60
N LEU A 164 7.70 4.97 -11.85
CA LEU A 164 8.24 5.64 -13.03
C LEU A 164 7.82 7.11 -13.11
N ALA A 165 6.55 7.40 -12.82
CA ALA A 165 6.02 8.75 -12.80
C ALA A 165 6.66 9.60 -11.69
N LYS A 166 6.82 9.02 -10.49
CA LYS A 166 7.45 9.67 -9.34
C LYS A 166 8.91 10.03 -9.63
N HIS A 167 9.71 9.08 -10.13
CA HIS A 167 11.12 9.32 -10.48
C HIS A 167 11.25 10.45 -11.50
N LYS A 168 10.39 10.47 -12.53
CA LYS A 168 10.40 11.54 -13.55
C LYS A 168 10.02 12.89 -12.94
N ALA A 169 9.02 12.93 -12.06
CA ALA A 169 8.62 14.15 -11.37
C ALA A 169 9.77 14.73 -10.54
N GLU A 170 10.40 13.91 -9.71
CA GLU A 170 11.53 14.29 -8.85
C GLU A 170 12.74 14.77 -9.66
N ALA A 171 13.09 14.09 -10.75
CA ALA A 171 14.17 14.49 -11.66
C ALA A 171 13.94 15.87 -12.29
N ASN A 172 12.68 16.31 -12.39
CA ASN A 172 12.28 17.62 -12.91
C ASN A 172 11.94 18.65 -11.81
N GLY A 173 12.27 18.36 -10.55
CA GLY A 173 12.08 19.27 -9.42
C GLY A 173 10.63 19.42 -8.95
N TYR A 174 9.77 18.44 -9.23
CA TYR A 174 8.40 18.37 -8.70
C TYR A 174 8.35 17.43 -7.49
N ALA A 175 7.43 17.70 -6.58
CA ALA A 175 7.24 16.85 -5.40
C ALA A 175 6.58 15.50 -5.74
N ASP A 176 5.69 15.46 -6.73
CA ASP A 176 4.99 14.26 -7.18
C ASP A 176 4.42 14.46 -8.59
N ALA A 177 3.78 13.41 -9.13
CA ALA A 177 3.06 13.47 -10.38
C ALA A 177 1.56 13.23 -10.19
N LEU A 178 0.76 14.00 -10.94
CA LEU A 178 -0.66 13.80 -11.12
C LEU A 178 -0.87 12.76 -12.21
N MET A 179 -1.55 11.66 -11.88
CA MET A 179 -1.89 10.60 -12.83
C MET A 179 -3.31 10.79 -13.34
N LEU A 180 -3.48 10.65 -14.65
CA LEU A 180 -4.77 10.67 -15.30
C LEU A 180 -5.25 9.23 -15.54
N ASP A 181 -6.56 9.06 -15.74
CA ASP A 181 -7.15 7.82 -16.24
C ASP A 181 -7.09 7.77 -17.79
N THR A 182 -7.68 6.74 -18.37
CA THR A 182 -7.72 6.55 -19.83
C THR A 182 -8.55 7.61 -20.57
N ASP A 183 -9.46 8.29 -19.88
CA ASP A 183 -10.29 9.38 -20.41
C ASP A 183 -9.70 10.77 -20.17
N ASP A 184 -8.44 10.86 -19.74
CA ASP A 184 -7.75 12.11 -19.39
C ASP A 184 -8.33 12.84 -18.17
N LYS A 185 -9.10 12.13 -17.32
CA LYS A 185 -9.59 12.68 -16.05
C LYS A 185 -8.56 12.47 -14.94
N ILE A 186 -8.57 13.35 -13.96
CA ILE A 186 -7.73 13.24 -12.78
C ILE A 186 -8.11 11.99 -12.01
N ALA A 187 -7.14 11.07 -11.81
CA ALA A 187 -7.32 9.87 -11.04
C ALA A 187 -6.75 10.05 -9.61
N GLU A 188 -5.45 10.19 -9.49
CA GLU A 188 -4.74 10.26 -8.20
C GLU A 188 -3.32 10.81 -8.37
N ALA A 189 -2.56 11.01 -7.29
CA ALA A 189 -1.11 11.17 -7.35
C ALA A 189 -0.44 9.78 -7.35
N THR A 190 0.90 9.72 -7.44
CA THR A 190 1.60 8.42 -7.56
C THR A 190 1.44 7.53 -6.32
N GLY A 191 1.26 8.10 -5.14
CA GLY A 191 1.09 7.37 -3.87
C GLY A 191 0.09 8.02 -2.92
N ALA A 192 -0.79 8.91 -3.40
CA ALA A 192 -1.77 9.63 -2.59
C ALA A 192 -3.04 9.93 -3.37
N ASN A 193 -4.17 9.94 -2.68
CA ASN A 193 -5.43 10.41 -3.22
C ASN A 193 -5.39 11.93 -3.45
N ILE A 194 -6.22 12.41 -4.37
CA ILE A 194 -6.46 13.82 -4.61
C ILE A 194 -7.91 14.14 -4.27
N SER A 195 -8.10 15.20 -3.53
CA SER A 195 -9.42 15.75 -3.19
C SER A 195 -9.42 17.26 -3.40
N VAL A 196 -10.60 17.81 -3.65
CA VAL A 196 -10.80 19.26 -3.71
C VAL A 196 -11.52 19.71 -2.46
N SER A 197 -11.00 20.75 -1.81
CA SER A 197 -11.67 21.42 -0.69
C SER A 197 -11.88 22.90 -1.03
N TYR A 198 -13.12 23.34 -0.93
CA TYR A 198 -13.49 24.73 -1.17
C TYR A 198 -13.84 25.40 0.17
N THR A 199 -13.14 26.45 0.55
CA THR A 199 -13.34 27.15 1.84
C THR A 199 -14.71 27.81 1.97
N HIS A 200 -15.42 28.02 0.86
CA HIS A 200 -16.77 28.62 0.82
C HIS A 200 -17.92 27.59 0.78
N LEU A 201 -17.60 26.26 0.68
CA LEU A 201 -18.64 25.23 0.70
C LEU A 201 -19.29 25.15 2.09
N ARG A 202 -20.62 25.11 2.10
CA ARG A 202 -21.44 24.83 3.29
C ARG A 202 -21.78 23.34 3.32
N ALA A 203 -22.07 22.80 4.54
CA ALA A 203 -22.30 21.37 4.75
C ALA A 203 -23.42 20.77 3.86
N HIS A 204 -24.40 21.56 3.43
CA HIS A 204 -25.51 21.09 2.57
C HIS A 204 -25.16 21.12 1.05
N GLU A 205 -24.03 21.66 0.65
CA GLU A 205 -23.57 21.69 -0.75
C GLU A 205 -22.84 20.40 -1.14
N THR A 206 -22.58 19.50 -0.16
CA THR A 206 -21.95 18.18 -0.36
C THR A 206 -22.93 17.04 -0.53
N SER A 207 -24.25 17.34 -0.61
CA SER A 207 -25.35 16.36 -0.64
C SER A 207 -25.90 16.16 -2.06
N ASN A 208 -25.04 15.93 -3.06
CA ASN A 208 -25.47 15.48 -4.39
C ASN A 208 -24.70 14.23 -4.79
#